data_44201bf9781ea2213fd58774b80a24d2
#
_entry.id   44201bf9781ea2213fd58774b80a24d2
#
_cell.length_a   1.000
_cell.length_b   1.000
_cell.length_c   1.000
_cell.angle_alpha   90.00
_cell.angle_beta   90.00
_cell.angle_gamma   90.00
#
_symmetry.space_group_name_H-M   'P 1'
#
loop_
_entity.id
_entity.type
_entity.pdbx_description
1 polymer ?
#
loop_
_entity_poly.entity_id
_entity_poly.type
_entity_poly.pdbx_seq_one_letter_code
_entity_poly.pdbx_strand_id
1 'polypeptide(L)'
;MVKLDATAYLDNLGCAHVVYFHDDSKKTKDTEFDFIKKGLEKQEHCFYTTQNPKEILHQMKEFGIDTEANSEFLHIIEIPEKFEDYSKMILEKVDELPHNSKIRVISTHYFDFNSETKTDRMAEIEQCVDDDFHKLNGNFVCSFAVNNITNEIRGRFLNQLLDSHRAIVFQTEKGGTEVFTLP
;
A
#
# COMPACT_ATOMS: atom_id res chain seq x y z
N MET A 1 -26.03 -10.18 0.90
CA MET A 1 -24.88 -9.26 0.88
C MET A 1 -23.63 -10.11 0.63
N VAL A 2 -22.98 -9.95 -0.51
CA VAL A 2 -21.76 -10.71 -0.82
C VAL A 2 -20.66 -10.14 0.07
N LYS A 3 -20.03 -11.00 0.87
CA LYS A 3 -18.91 -10.61 1.71
C LYS A 3 -17.72 -10.38 0.77
N LEU A 4 -17.30 -9.13 0.62
CA LEU A 4 -16.17 -8.79 -0.24
C LEU A 4 -14.88 -9.29 0.45
N ASP A 5 -14.03 -9.93 -0.32
CA ASP A 5 -12.69 -10.30 0.12
C ASP A 5 -11.71 -9.18 -0.32
N ALA A 6 -11.04 -8.53 0.64
CA ALA A 6 -10.12 -7.44 0.36
C ALA A 6 -9.01 -7.86 -0.61
N THR A 7 -8.41 -9.02 -0.38
CA THR A 7 -7.34 -9.52 -1.25
C THR A 7 -7.83 -9.79 -2.67
N ALA A 8 -8.98 -10.45 -2.81
CA ALA A 8 -9.56 -10.70 -4.13
C ALA A 8 -9.91 -9.40 -4.85
N TYR A 9 -10.37 -8.38 -4.12
CA TYR A 9 -10.63 -7.06 -4.69
C TYR A 9 -9.34 -6.41 -5.17
N LEU A 10 -8.33 -6.30 -4.32
CA LEU A 10 -7.03 -5.70 -4.64
C LEU A 10 -6.32 -6.42 -5.81
N ASP A 11 -6.44 -7.74 -5.90
CA ASP A 11 -5.83 -8.55 -6.98
C ASP A 11 -6.50 -8.32 -8.35
N ASN A 12 -7.76 -7.91 -8.37
CA ASN A 12 -8.55 -7.72 -9.59
C ASN A 12 -8.69 -6.26 -10.04
N LEU A 13 -8.02 -5.31 -9.38
CA LEU A 13 -8.15 -3.88 -9.67
C LEU A 13 -7.63 -3.44 -11.06
N GLY A 14 -6.80 -4.26 -11.72
CA GLY A 14 -6.08 -3.80 -12.90
C GLY A 14 -4.98 -2.80 -12.51
N CYS A 15 -4.79 -1.72 -13.27
CA CYS A 15 -3.88 -0.63 -12.88
C CYS A 15 -4.67 0.39 -12.05
N ALA A 16 -4.40 0.46 -10.75
CA ALA A 16 -5.10 1.36 -9.85
C ALA A 16 -4.24 1.85 -8.68
N HIS A 17 -4.47 3.11 -8.30
CA HIS A 17 -3.98 3.72 -7.07
C HIS A 17 -5.10 3.68 -6.03
N VAL A 18 -4.87 3.02 -4.89
CA VAL A 18 -5.91 2.65 -3.93
C VAL A 18 -5.46 2.93 -2.51
N VAL A 19 -6.35 3.48 -1.69
CA VAL A 19 -6.15 3.53 -0.24
C VAL A 19 -6.70 2.28 0.42
N TYR A 20 -5.91 1.68 1.28
CA TYR A 20 -6.29 0.57 2.14
C TYR A 20 -6.23 1.00 3.61
N PHE A 21 -7.39 1.20 4.21
CA PHE A 21 -7.52 1.47 5.64
C PHE A 21 -7.76 0.21 6.43
N HIS A 22 -7.01 0.03 7.50
CA HIS A 22 -7.07 -1.18 8.33
C HIS A 22 -6.90 -0.88 9.83
N ASP A 23 -7.24 -1.85 10.67
CA ASP A 23 -7.14 -1.77 12.13
C ASP A 23 -5.81 -2.31 12.68
N ASP A 24 -4.81 -2.51 11.82
CA ASP A 24 -3.48 -3.04 12.16
C ASP A 24 -3.51 -4.43 12.84
N SER A 25 -4.57 -5.21 12.60
CA SER A 25 -4.67 -6.59 13.07
C SER A 25 -3.83 -7.54 12.22
N LYS A 26 -3.55 -8.73 12.76
CA LYS A 26 -2.86 -9.79 12.00
C LYS A 26 -3.58 -10.08 10.68
N LYS A 27 -4.92 -10.12 10.69
CA LYS A 27 -5.72 -10.39 9.48
C LYS A 27 -5.48 -9.35 8.38
N THR A 28 -5.36 -8.08 8.73
CA THR A 28 -5.11 -7.01 7.77
C THR A 28 -3.70 -7.08 7.22
N LYS A 29 -2.73 -7.46 8.03
CA LYS A 29 -1.36 -7.74 7.60
C LYS A 29 -1.30 -8.97 6.66
N ASP A 30 -2.04 -10.03 6.98
CA ASP A 30 -2.16 -11.21 6.11
C ASP A 30 -2.75 -10.83 4.74
N THR A 31 -3.64 -9.83 4.65
CA THR A 31 -4.17 -9.29 3.38
C THR A 31 -3.09 -8.63 2.53
N GLU A 32 -2.22 -7.81 3.13
CA GLU A 32 -1.08 -7.21 2.43
C GLU A 32 -0.12 -8.29 1.90
N PHE A 33 0.20 -9.29 2.71
CA PHE A 33 1.10 -10.37 2.31
C PHE A 33 0.49 -11.26 1.22
N ASP A 34 -0.80 -11.53 1.27
CA ASP A 34 -1.47 -12.31 0.22
C ASP A 34 -1.51 -11.54 -1.11
N PHE A 35 -1.70 -10.22 -1.08
CA PHE A 35 -1.59 -9.37 -2.26
C PHE A 35 -0.19 -9.44 -2.89
N ILE A 36 0.88 -9.36 -2.09
CA ILE A 36 2.26 -9.52 -2.54
C ILE A 36 2.50 -10.92 -3.08
N LYS A 37 2.10 -11.96 -2.34
CA LYS A 37 2.28 -13.36 -2.74
C LYS A 37 1.66 -13.66 -4.12
N LYS A 38 0.45 -13.19 -4.36
CA LYS A 38 -0.23 -13.33 -5.66
C LYS A 38 0.51 -12.62 -6.80
N GLY A 39 1.15 -11.49 -6.53
CA GLY A 39 2.01 -10.82 -7.50
C GLY A 39 3.25 -11.65 -7.83
N LEU A 40 3.92 -12.17 -6.82
CA LEU A 40 5.10 -13.03 -6.99
C LEU A 40 4.77 -14.30 -7.77
N GLU A 41 3.63 -14.93 -7.52
CA GLU A 41 3.12 -16.09 -8.28
C GLU A 41 2.90 -15.78 -9.77
N LYS A 42 2.62 -14.50 -10.09
CA LYS A 42 2.45 -14.00 -11.46
C LYS A 42 3.75 -13.43 -12.05
N GLN A 43 4.88 -13.52 -11.33
CA GLN A 43 6.15 -12.92 -11.70
C GLN A 43 6.07 -11.39 -11.90
N GLU A 44 5.24 -10.72 -11.10
CA GLU A 44 5.17 -9.27 -11.03
C GLU A 44 6.22 -8.77 -10.04
N HIS A 45 6.85 -7.62 -10.30
CA HIS A 45 7.76 -6.99 -9.32
C HIS A 45 6.95 -6.39 -8.18
N CYS A 46 7.15 -6.94 -6.99
CA CYS A 46 6.40 -6.59 -5.79
C CYS A 46 7.25 -5.74 -4.84
N PHE A 47 6.78 -4.55 -4.55
CA PHE A 47 7.43 -3.61 -3.64
C PHE A 47 6.65 -3.56 -2.33
N TYR A 48 7.35 -3.66 -1.24
CA TYR A 48 6.78 -3.49 0.10
C TYR A 48 7.62 -2.51 0.89
N THR A 49 7.03 -1.41 1.32
CA THR A 49 7.74 -0.41 2.12
C THR A 49 7.55 -0.67 3.61
N THR A 50 8.57 -0.44 4.41
CA THR A 50 8.52 -0.67 5.85
C THR A 50 9.60 0.10 6.60
N GLN A 51 9.37 0.38 7.88
CA GLN A 51 10.40 0.89 8.79
C GLN A 51 11.33 -0.22 9.32
N ASN A 52 10.91 -1.49 9.22
CA ASN A 52 11.69 -2.61 9.73
C ASN A 52 11.78 -3.75 8.70
N PRO A 53 12.69 -3.65 7.71
CA PRO A 53 12.84 -4.65 6.65
C PRO A 53 13.08 -6.08 7.15
N LYS A 54 13.87 -6.24 8.21
CA LYS A 54 14.20 -7.57 8.77
C LYS A 54 12.99 -8.27 9.36
N GLU A 55 12.17 -7.52 10.07
CA GLU A 55 10.94 -8.03 10.69
C GLU A 55 9.92 -8.42 9.62
N ILE A 56 9.72 -7.57 8.62
CA ILE A 56 8.79 -7.86 7.52
C ILE A 56 9.22 -9.09 6.73
N LEU A 57 10.49 -9.24 6.41
CA LEU A 57 11.00 -10.45 5.75
C LEU A 57 10.77 -11.72 6.59
N HIS A 58 10.91 -11.62 7.91
CA HIS A 58 10.60 -12.73 8.80
C HIS A 58 9.10 -13.07 8.80
N GLN A 59 8.23 -12.07 8.94
CA GLN A 59 6.78 -12.24 8.90
C GLN A 59 6.28 -12.79 7.56
N MET A 60 6.86 -12.35 6.43
CA MET A 60 6.56 -12.87 5.10
C MET A 60 6.93 -14.37 4.98
N LYS A 61 8.08 -14.78 5.53
CA LYS A 61 8.47 -16.20 5.58
C LYS A 61 7.50 -17.02 6.43
N GLU A 62 7.08 -16.52 7.59
CA GLU A 62 6.07 -17.18 8.42
C GLU A 62 4.70 -17.29 7.72
N PHE A 63 4.35 -16.30 6.90
CA PHE A 63 3.14 -16.32 6.07
C PHE A 63 3.23 -17.31 4.89
N GLY A 64 4.43 -17.80 4.58
CA GLY A 64 4.67 -18.76 3.49
C GLY A 64 5.05 -18.11 2.16
N ILE A 65 5.71 -16.95 2.20
CA ILE A 65 6.40 -16.34 1.06
C ILE A 65 7.87 -16.74 1.12
N ASP A 66 8.35 -17.46 0.10
CA ASP A 66 9.78 -17.76 -0.04
C ASP A 66 10.51 -16.50 -0.55
N THR A 67 11.04 -15.73 0.39
CA THR A 67 11.69 -14.45 0.09
C THR A 67 13.02 -14.61 -0.64
N GLU A 68 13.69 -15.77 -0.51
CA GLU A 68 14.94 -16.06 -1.20
C GLU A 68 14.72 -16.49 -2.65
N ALA A 69 13.77 -17.40 -2.87
CA ALA A 69 13.39 -17.83 -4.22
C ALA A 69 12.79 -16.68 -5.06
N ASN A 70 12.15 -15.69 -4.40
CA ASN A 70 11.54 -14.54 -5.06
C ASN A 70 12.41 -13.26 -5.02
N SER A 71 13.70 -13.35 -4.71
CA SER A 71 14.59 -12.19 -4.54
C SER A 71 14.71 -11.30 -5.78
N GLU A 72 14.45 -11.81 -6.97
CA GLU A 72 14.40 -11.05 -8.22
C GLU A 72 13.15 -10.16 -8.31
N PHE A 73 12.02 -10.63 -7.78
CA PHE A 73 10.72 -9.98 -7.91
C PHE A 73 10.23 -9.30 -6.63
N LEU A 74 10.83 -9.60 -5.47
CA LEU A 74 10.45 -9.03 -4.18
C LEU A 74 11.43 -7.93 -3.76
N HIS A 75 10.93 -6.71 -3.66
CA HIS A 75 11.68 -5.52 -3.29
C HIS A 75 11.18 -4.96 -1.96
N ILE A 76 11.98 -5.09 -0.90
CA ILE A 76 11.68 -4.48 0.39
C ILE A 76 12.40 -3.14 0.49
N ILE A 77 11.63 -2.06 0.64
CA ILE A 77 12.13 -0.69 0.71
C ILE A 77 12.02 -0.19 2.14
N GLU A 78 13.13 0.20 2.72
CA GLU A 78 13.14 0.88 4.01
C GLU A 78 12.64 2.31 3.86
N ILE A 79 11.63 2.68 4.66
CA ILE A 79 11.06 4.03 4.65
C ILE A 79 12.10 5.00 5.22
N PRO A 80 12.47 6.07 4.49
CA PRO A 80 13.44 7.04 4.97
C PRO A 80 12.87 7.85 6.14
N GLU A 81 13.76 8.36 7.00
CA GLU A 81 13.36 9.26 8.08
C GLU A 81 12.72 10.56 7.58
N LYS A 82 13.09 10.98 6.37
CA LYS A 82 12.54 12.17 5.71
C LYS A 82 11.48 11.78 4.70
N PHE A 83 10.27 12.23 4.96
CA PHE A 83 9.08 12.01 4.13
C PHE A 83 9.25 12.45 2.66
N GLU A 84 10.08 13.45 2.42
CA GLU A 84 10.22 14.13 1.12
C GLU A 84 10.81 13.24 0.03
N ASP A 85 11.54 12.20 0.42
CA ASP A 85 12.23 11.30 -0.51
C ASP A 85 11.43 10.03 -0.82
N TYR A 86 10.25 9.86 -0.19
CA TYR A 86 9.54 8.58 -0.17
C TYR A 86 9.01 8.14 -1.53
N SER A 87 8.20 8.97 -2.20
CA SER A 87 7.65 8.65 -3.52
C SER A 87 8.74 8.48 -4.58
N LYS A 88 9.77 9.33 -4.50
CA LYS A 88 10.92 9.30 -5.38
C LYS A 88 11.68 7.97 -5.31
N MET A 89 11.88 7.44 -4.11
CA MET A 89 12.58 6.16 -3.92
C MET A 89 11.89 4.98 -4.61
N ILE A 90 10.56 4.93 -4.57
CA ILE A 90 9.80 3.88 -5.25
C ILE A 90 9.91 4.03 -6.76
N LEU A 91 9.71 5.26 -7.26
CA LEU A 91 9.78 5.54 -8.70
C LEU A 91 11.18 5.26 -9.28
N GLU A 92 12.25 5.65 -8.58
CA GLU A 92 13.63 5.34 -9.00
C GLU A 92 13.86 3.83 -9.09
N LYS A 93 13.32 3.05 -8.15
CA LYS A 93 13.40 1.58 -8.20
C LYS A 93 12.59 0.99 -9.34
N VAL A 94 11.43 1.54 -9.65
CA VAL A 94 10.63 1.10 -10.80
C VAL A 94 11.32 1.42 -12.12
N ASP A 95 11.99 2.57 -12.22
CA ASP A 95 12.73 2.97 -13.42
C ASP A 95 13.95 2.06 -13.70
N GLU A 96 14.48 1.37 -12.68
CA GLU A 96 15.55 0.36 -12.84
C GLU A 96 15.06 -0.95 -13.46
N LEU A 97 13.74 -1.19 -13.51
CA LEU A 97 13.15 -2.43 -14.01
C LEU A 97 13.10 -2.47 -15.55
N PRO A 98 13.02 -3.68 -16.12
CA PRO A 98 12.75 -3.83 -17.54
C PRO A 98 11.50 -3.08 -17.99
N HIS A 99 11.54 -2.48 -19.16
CA HIS A 99 10.40 -1.71 -19.69
C HIS A 99 9.12 -2.57 -19.75
N ASN A 100 8.00 -2.02 -19.32
CA ASN A 100 6.70 -2.69 -19.20
C ASN A 100 6.60 -3.78 -18.11
N SER A 101 7.54 -3.84 -17.16
CA SER A 101 7.39 -4.72 -16.00
C SER A 101 6.06 -4.45 -15.30
N LYS A 102 5.35 -5.51 -14.94
CA LYS A 102 4.17 -5.39 -14.07
C LYS A 102 4.61 -5.24 -12.64
N ILE A 103 4.00 -4.30 -11.94
CA ILE A 103 4.34 -3.99 -10.56
C ILE A 103 3.15 -4.10 -9.61
N ARG A 104 3.46 -4.41 -8.36
CA ARG A 104 2.57 -4.23 -7.19
C ARG A 104 3.31 -3.50 -6.11
N VAL A 105 2.69 -2.49 -5.55
CA VAL A 105 3.27 -1.74 -4.43
C VAL A 105 2.32 -1.78 -3.25
N ILE A 106 2.84 -2.16 -2.08
CA ILE A 106 2.26 -1.85 -0.77
C ILE A 106 3.13 -0.76 -0.16
N SER A 107 2.56 0.42 -0.08
CA SER A 107 3.15 1.58 0.57
C SER A 107 2.58 1.69 1.98
N THR A 108 3.34 1.26 3.00
CA THR A 108 2.84 1.27 4.38
C THR A 108 3.15 2.60 5.06
N HIS A 109 2.19 3.12 5.80
CA HIS A 109 2.27 4.40 6.48
C HIS A 109 2.08 4.21 7.99
N TYR A 110 3.20 4.05 8.71
CA TYR A 110 3.22 3.83 10.17
C TYR A 110 3.40 5.12 10.97
N PHE A 111 3.14 6.26 10.36
CA PHE A 111 3.30 7.54 11.04
C PHE A 111 2.09 7.85 11.91
N ASP A 112 2.34 8.49 13.05
CA ASP A 112 1.29 9.10 13.85
C ASP A 112 0.76 10.34 13.13
N PHE A 113 -0.41 10.23 12.54
CA PHE A 113 -1.14 11.35 11.94
C PHE A 113 -1.93 12.08 13.03
N ASN A 114 -1.23 12.86 13.84
CA ASN A 114 -1.75 13.55 15.01
C ASN A 114 -1.78 15.08 14.85
N SER A 115 -1.55 15.60 13.66
CA SER A 115 -1.62 17.01 13.33
C SER A 115 -2.03 17.25 11.89
N GLU A 116 -2.67 18.40 11.62
CA GLU A 116 -3.05 18.80 10.26
C GLU A 116 -1.84 18.89 9.33
N THR A 117 -0.71 19.42 9.83
CA THR A 117 0.52 19.54 9.03
C THR A 117 1.01 18.20 8.51
N LYS A 118 0.95 17.13 9.34
CA LYS A 118 1.38 15.80 8.91
C LYS A 118 0.43 15.19 7.88
N THR A 119 -0.88 15.39 8.06
CA THR A 119 -1.88 14.90 7.10
C THR A 119 -1.83 15.66 5.79
N ASP A 120 -1.66 16.98 5.82
CA ASP A 120 -1.51 17.80 4.63
C ASP A 120 -0.27 17.38 3.84
N ARG A 121 0.85 17.18 4.54
CA ARG A 121 2.08 16.70 3.89
C ARG A 121 1.93 15.32 3.28
N MET A 122 1.23 14.39 3.94
CA MET A 122 0.95 13.08 3.36
C MET A 122 0.05 13.20 2.13
N ALA A 123 -1.00 14.01 2.19
CA ALA A 123 -1.88 14.24 1.05
C ALA A 123 -1.14 14.83 -0.17
N GLU A 124 -0.16 15.73 0.05
CA GLU A 124 0.72 16.22 -1.01
C GLU A 124 1.55 15.09 -1.64
N ILE A 125 2.08 14.16 -0.83
CA ILE A 125 2.85 13.00 -1.32
C ILE A 125 1.95 12.06 -2.13
N GLU A 126 0.76 11.75 -1.64
CA GLU A 126 -0.21 10.91 -2.34
C GLU A 126 -0.64 11.53 -3.68
N GLN A 127 -0.79 12.85 -3.73
CA GLN A 127 -1.04 13.55 -4.98
C GLN A 127 0.13 13.44 -5.96
N CYS A 128 1.37 13.56 -5.49
CA CYS A 128 2.55 13.36 -6.34
C CYS A 128 2.62 11.92 -6.88
N VAL A 129 2.25 10.92 -6.07
CA VAL A 129 2.17 9.52 -6.52
C VAL A 129 1.09 9.37 -7.59
N ASP A 130 -0.09 9.98 -7.42
CA ASP A 130 -1.18 9.91 -8.40
C ASP A 130 -0.81 10.59 -9.73
N ASP A 131 -0.15 11.73 -9.68
CA ASP A 131 0.33 12.46 -10.87
C ASP A 131 1.31 11.62 -11.70
N ASP A 132 2.13 10.81 -11.06
CA ASP A 132 3.11 9.92 -11.69
C ASP A 132 2.60 8.48 -11.92
N PHE A 133 1.45 8.13 -11.33
CA PHE A 133 0.92 6.77 -11.37
C PHE A 133 0.68 6.25 -12.78
N HIS A 134 0.32 7.11 -13.73
CA HIS A 134 0.11 6.72 -15.13
C HIS A 134 1.37 6.15 -15.80
N LYS A 135 2.56 6.36 -15.23
CA LYS A 135 3.83 5.78 -15.67
C LYS A 135 4.03 4.35 -15.20
N LEU A 136 3.22 3.93 -14.22
CA LEU A 136 3.33 2.62 -13.59
C LEU A 136 2.42 1.62 -14.29
N ASN A 137 2.95 0.43 -14.57
CA ASN A 137 2.18 -0.68 -15.13
C ASN A 137 1.75 -1.63 -14.00
N GLY A 138 0.82 -1.20 -13.15
CA GLY A 138 0.40 -2.07 -12.06
C GLY A 138 -0.44 -1.40 -10.97
N ASN A 139 -0.42 -1.96 -9.77
CA ASN A 139 -1.23 -1.55 -8.64
C ASN A 139 -0.39 -0.89 -7.55
N PHE A 140 -0.85 0.23 -7.06
CA PHE A 140 -0.26 0.94 -5.94
C PHE A 140 -1.29 1.04 -4.80
N VAL A 141 -0.99 0.41 -3.67
CA VAL A 141 -1.86 0.37 -2.50
C VAL A 141 -1.20 1.13 -1.36
N CYS A 142 -1.79 2.27 -0.99
CA CYS A 142 -1.38 3.07 0.17
C CYS A 142 -2.08 2.53 1.42
N SER A 143 -1.33 1.91 2.30
CA SER A 143 -1.84 1.19 3.48
C SER A 143 -1.71 2.05 4.73
N PHE A 144 -2.85 2.37 5.36
CA PHE A 144 -2.96 3.21 6.55
C PHE A 144 -3.64 2.50 7.71
N ALA A 145 -2.97 2.45 8.86
CA ALA A 145 -3.60 2.03 10.10
C ALA A 145 -4.48 3.17 10.64
N VAL A 146 -5.80 2.95 10.68
CA VAL A 146 -6.76 3.99 11.14
C VAL A 146 -6.53 4.42 12.58
N ASN A 147 -5.92 3.55 13.40
CA ASN A 147 -5.59 3.85 14.79
C ASN A 147 -4.49 4.91 14.93
N ASN A 148 -3.68 5.11 13.89
CA ASN A 148 -2.61 6.12 13.85
C ASN A 148 -3.13 7.51 13.44
N ILE A 149 -4.43 7.63 13.11
CA ILE A 149 -5.06 8.90 12.70
C ILE A 149 -5.96 9.38 13.83
N THR A 150 -5.70 10.57 14.38
CA THR A 150 -6.54 11.13 15.44
C THR A 150 -7.95 11.44 14.93
N ASN A 151 -8.96 11.31 15.81
CA ASN A 151 -10.36 11.49 15.44
C ASN A 151 -10.65 12.89 14.88
N GLU A 152 -9.98 13.91 15.42
CA GLU A 152 -10.18 15.32 15.07
C GLU A 152 -9.84 15.63 13.60
N ILE A 153 -8.85 14.97 13.05
CA ILE A 153 -8.35 15.23 11.70
C ILE A 153 -8.73 14.15 10.70
N ARG A 154 -9.28 13.01 11.18
CA ARG A 154 -9.56 11.83 10.34
C ARG A 154 -10.46 12.15 9.14
N GLY A 155 -11.55 12.86 9.37
CA GLY A 155 -12.49 13.21 8.30
C GLY A 155 -11.87 14.10 7.23
N ARG A 156 -11.04 15.08 7.62
CA ARG A 156 -10.31 15.95 6.70
C ARG A 156 -9.31 15.15 5.87
N PHE A 157 -8.51 14.31 6.53
CA PHE A 157 -7.49 13.50 5.85
C PHE A 157 -8.12 12.51 4.87
N LEU A 158 -9.21 11.84 5.24
CA LEU A 158 -9.97 11.00 4.33
C LEU A 158 -10.39 11.76 3.07
N ASN A 159 -10.96 12.96 3.22
CA ASN A 159 -11.35 13.78 2.09
C ASN A 159 -10.17 14.13 1.17
N GLN A 160 -9.00 14.47 1.75
CA GLN A 160 -7.80 14.77 0.96
C GLN A 160 -7.33 13.56 0.13
N LEU A 161 -7.42 12.34 0.69
CA LEU A 161 -7.04 11.12 -0.01
C LEU A 161 -8.02 10.72 -1.12
N LEU A 162 -9.30 11.14 -1.03
CA LEU A 162 -10.30 10.87 -2.06
C LEU A 162 -9.94 11.48 -3.43
N ASP A 163 -9.23 12.59 -3.43
CA ASP A 163 -8.88 13.32 -4.65
C ASP A 163 -7.77 12.64 -5.46
N SER A 164 -6.92 11.82 -4.79
CA SER A 164 -5.76 11.16 -5.41
C SER A 164 -5.91 9.64 -5.60
N HIS A 165 -7.05 9.05 -5.26
CA HIS A 165 -7.21 7.60 -5.32
C HIS A 165 -8.49 7.19 -6.05
N ARG A 166 -8.44 6.03 -6.70
CA ARG A 166 -9.60 5.48 -7.44
C ARG A 166 -10.53 4.63 -6.60
N ALA A 167 -10.06 4.14 -5.48
CA ALA A 167 -10.86 3.37 -4.54
C ALA A 167 -10.33 3.47 -3.13
N ILE A 168 -11.23 3.30 -2.18
CA ILE A 168 -10.90 3.14 -0.77
C ILE A 168 -11.40 1.78 -0.33
N VAL A 169 -10.51 1.02 0.29
CA VAL A 169 -10.81 -0.28 0.91
C VAL A 169 -10.67 -0.13 2.42
N PHE A 170 -11.73 -0.46 3.16
CA PHE A 170 -11.69 -0.56 4.61
C PHE A 170 -11.74 -2.03 5.03
N GLN A 171 -10.85 -2.43 5.91
CA GLN A 171 -10.87 -3.76 6.50
C GLN A 171 -10.60 -3.71 8.00
N THR A 172 -11.42 -4.43 8.75
CA THR A 172 -11.21 -4.64 10.18
C THR A 172 -11.28 -6.13 10.50
N GLU A 173 -10.66 -6.52 11.61
CA GLU A 173 -10.70 -7.92 12.06
C GLU A 173 -12.13 -8.43 12.26
N LYS A 174 -13.01 -7.60 12.80
CA LYS A 174 -14.40 -7.94 13.14
C LYS A 174 -15.40 -7.55 12.06
N GLY A 175 -15.18 -6.44 11.37
CA GLY A 175 -16.16 -5.80 10.48
C GLY A 175 -16.21 -6.36 9.05
N GLY A 176 -15.18 -7.04 8.62
CA GLY A 176 -15.08 -7.47 7.21
C GLY A 176 -14.47 -6.39 6.31
N THR A 177 -14.79 -6.44 5.03
CA THR A 177 -14.25 -5.53 4.02
C THR A 177 -15.36 -4.71 3.39
N GLU A 178 -15.14 -3.41 3.32
CA GLU A 178 -15.99 -2.45 2.60
C GLU A 178 -15.15 -1.75 1.54
N VAL A 179 -15.73 -1.53 0.36
CA VAL A 179 -15.05 -0.89 -0.76
C VAL A 179 -15.90 0.24 -1.31
N PHE A 180 -15.26 1.38 -1.51
CA PHE A 180 -15.83 2.56 -2.14
C PHE A 180 -15.01 2.86 -3.39
N THR A 181 -15.61 2.72 -4.57
CA THR A 181 -15.04 3.18 -5.83
C THR A 181 -15.40 4.64 -6.05
N LEU A 182 -14.41 5.41 -6.44
CA LEU A 182 -14.54 6.82 -6.73
C LEU A 182 -14.78 7.02 -8.24
N PRO A 183 -15.57 8.03 -8.63
CA PRO A 183 -15.91 8.25 -10.03
C PRO A 183 -14.74 8.63 -10.92
#